data_c8e26da26150ce9d11c9b143ebcd1731
#
_entry.id   c8e26da26150ce9d11c9b143ebcd1731
#
_cell.length_a   1.000
_cell.length_b   1.000
_cell.length_c   1.000
_cell.angle_alpha   90.00
_cell.angle_beta   90.00
_cell.angle_gamma   90.00
#
_symmetry.space_group_name_H-M   'P 1'
#
loop_
_entity.id
_entity.type
_entity.pdbx_description
1 polymer ?
#
loop_
_entity_poly.entity_id
_entity_poly.type
_entity_poly.pdbx_seq_one_letter_code
_entity_poly.pdbx_strand_id
1 'polypeptide(L)'
;MTVLAKTVCRLLPAALASFGPAFMASQSAEAAVAAMPTLQASRSGLMTSTDQSVSALPYIITPERRALLNTIRFAEGTWKNGLDIGYRVMFGGGLMGSMDRHPDRVIYSSRYASAAAGAYQFMPFTWDLVKRSLGVRGFGPEVQDQGALFLVQRRKA
;
A
#
# COMPACT_ATOMS: atom_id res chain seq x y z
N MET A 1 6.17 -0.32 -28.87
CA MET A 1 4.99 0.40 -29.38
C MET A 1 3.99 0.58 -28.27
N THR A 2 3.62 1.77 -28.08
CA THR A 2 2.98 2.50 -27.01
C THR A 2 1.54 2.06 -26.79
N VAL A 3 1.17 1.67 -25.56
CA VAL A 3 -0.22 1.74 -25.12
C VAL A 3 -0.25 2.49 -23.81
N LEU A 4 -0.31 3.80 -23.92
CA LEU A 4 -0.75 4.68 -22.85
C LEU A 4 -2.28 4.64 -22.86
N ALA A 5 -2.90 3.99 -21.90
CA ALA A 5 -4.35 4.02 -21.76
C ALA A 5 -4.78 5.42 -21.32
N LYS A 6 -5.50 6.10 -22.21
CA LYS A 6 -6.17 7.36 -21.93
C LYS A 6 -7.34 7.10 -20.97
N THR A 7 -7.19 7.48 -19.73
CA THR A 7 -8.31 7.56 -18.80
C THR A 7 -8.95 8.93 -18.94
N VAL A 8 -10.13 8.97 -19.51
CA VAL A 8 -10.98 10.16 -19.60
C VAL A 8 -11.59 10.45 -18.23
N CYS A 9 -11.17 11.57 -17.67
CA CYS A 9 -11.76 12.20 -16.50
C CYS A 9 -13.21 12.63 -16.81
N ARG A 10 -14.20 12.09 -16.10
CA ARG A 10 -15.55 12.64 -16.05
C ARG A 10 -15.74 13.40 -14.75
N LEU A 11 -15.82 14.71 -14.89
CA LEU A 11 -16.29 15.62 -13.86
C LEU A 11 -17.73 15.30 -13.46
N LEU A 12 -18.00 15.28 -12.17
CA LEU A 12 -19.33 15.42 -11.58
C LEU A 12 -19.35 16.59 -10.61
N PRO A 13 -20.45 17.36 -10.55
CA PRO A 13 -20.48 18.65 -9.90
C PRO A 13 -20.70 18.58 -8.38
N ALA A 14 -20.26 19.65 -7.75
CA ALA A 14 -20.37 19.94 -6.34
C ALA A 14 -21.82 20.02 -5.85
N ALA A 15 -22.07 19.44 -4.69
CA ALA A 15 -23.20 19.81 -3.85
C ALA A 15 -22.67 20.46 -2.57
N LEU A 16 -22.90 21.76 -2.46
CA LEU A 16 -22.73 22.52 -1.24
C LEU A 16 -23.79 22.09 -0.21
N ALA A 17 -23.38 21.75 0.98
CA ALA A 17 -24.22 21.74 2.15
C ALA A 17 -23.49 22.45 3.29
N SER A 18 -23.97 23.65 3.57
CA SER A 18 -23.62 24.47 4.72
C SER A 18 -24.12 23.79 5.99
N PHE A 19 -23.31 23.70 7.02
CA PHE A 19 -23.76 23.68 8.41
C PHE A 19 -22.80 24.47 9.29
N GLY A 20 -23.39 25.43 9.96
CA GLY A 20 -22.75 26.41 10.81
C GLY A 20 -22.38 25.89 12.22
N PRO A 21 -21.87 26.82 13.07
CA PRO A 21 -21.11 26.46 14.26
C PRO A 21 -21.91 26.48 15.55
N ALA A 22 -21.58 25.65 16.48
CA ALA A 22 -21.74 25.79 17.93
C ALA A 22 -21.23 24.48 18.57
N PHE A 23 -20.41 24.44 19.60
CA PHE A 23 -20.57 24.91 20.91
C PHE A 23 -19.27 24.66 21.71
N MET A 24 -18.84 25.67 22.42
CA MET A 24 -17.81 25.61 23.45
C MET A 24 -18.25 24.72 24.61
N ALA A 25 -17.34 23.90 25.13
CA ALA A 25 -17.29 23.58 26.55
C ALA A 25 -15.88 23.20 26.99
N SER A 26 -15.25 24.11 27.70
CA SER A 26 -14.14 23.88 28.61
C SER A 26 -14.51 22.89 29.70
N GLN A 27 -13.66 21.94 30.01
CA GLN A 27 -13.51 21.45 31.37
C GLN A 27 -12.08 21.01 31.65
N SER A 28 -11.46 21.76 32.53
CA SER A 28 -10.24 21.43 33.24
C SER A 28 -10.56 20.49 34.41
N ALA A 29 -9.75 19.47 34.62
CA ALA A 29 -9.51 18.78 35.88
C ALA A 29 -8.25 17.97 35.70
N GLU A 30 -7.16 18.37 36.17
CA GLU A 30 -6.54 18.23 37.50
C GLU A 30 -5.99 16.83 37.82
N ALA A 31 -4.77 16.85 38.21
CA ALA A 31 -3.78 15.84 38.52
C ALA A 31 -4.23 14.74 39.47
N ALA A 32 -3.77 13.53 39.22
CA ALA A 32 -3.48 12.55 40.27
C ALA A 32 -2.18 11.82 39.94
N VAL A 33 -1.15 12.21 40.67
CA VAL A 33 0.11 11.47 40.83
C VAL A 33 -0.19 10.29 41.74
N ALA A 34 0.02 9.07 41.25
CA ALA A 34 0.06 7.88 42.12
C ALA A 34 1.19 6.95 41.67
N ALA A 35 2.08 6.81 42.61
CA ALA A 35 3.23 5.95 42.78
C ALA A 35 3.28 4.62 42.01
N MET A 36 4.49 4.33 41.51
CA MET A 36 4.98 3.04 41.04
C MET A 36 5.08 2.01 42.19
N PRO A 37 4.96 0.72 41.89
CA PRO A 37 5.91 -0.24 42.44
C PRO A 37 6.76 -0.91 41.37
N THR A 38 8.05 -0.78 41.57
CA THR A 38 9.13 -1.58 41.00
C THR A 38 8.89 -3.06 41.27
N LEU A 39 8.79 -3.87 40.23
CA LEU A 39 8.99 -5.32 40.34
C LEU A 39 9.95 -5.76 39.25
N GLN A 40 11.22 -5.83 39.62
CA GLN A 40 12.22 -6.63 38.92
C GLN A 40 11.82 -8.10 39.02
N ALA A 41 11.58 -8.70 37.87
CA ALA A 41 11.58 -10.16 37.75
C ALA A 41 12.50 -10.51 36.56
N SER A 42 13.72 -10.88 36.94
CA SER A 42 14.65 -11.62 36.09
C SER A 42 13.95 -12.88 35.55
N ARG A 43 13.76 -12.95 34.25
CA ARG A 43 13.56 -14.22 33.56
C ARG A 43 14.52 -14.28 32.38
N SER A 44 15.66 -14.92 32.65
CA SER A 44 16.44 -15.59 31.62
C SER A 44 15.56 -16.63 30.95
N GLY A 45 14.96 -16.26 29.85
CA GLY A 45 14.21 -17.12 28.94
C GLY A 45 14.99 -17.24 27.66
N LEU A 46 15.46 -18.43 27.41
CA LEU A 46 16.12 -18.93 26.21
C LEU A 46 15.47 -18.34 24.95
N MET A 47 16.11 -17.34 24.35
CA MET A 47 15.77 -16.82 23.03
C MET A 47 16.23 -17.86 22.01
N THR A 48 15.32 -18.73 21.61
CA THR A 48 15.46 -19.45 20.35
C THR A 48 15.36 -18.39 19.25
N SER A 49 16.51 -17.93 18.81
CA SER A 49 16.62 -17.13 17.59
C SER A 49 16.14 -17.98 16.44
N THR A 50 14.86 -17.87 16.11
CA THR A 50 14.42 -18.24 14.79
C THR A 50 14.95 -17.13 13.88
N ASP A 51 16.15 -17.36 13.39
CA ASP A 51 16.77 -16.57 12.33
C ASP A 51 15.96 -16.76 11.04
N GLN A 52 14.81 -16.08 10.98
CA GLN A 52 14.21 -15.77 9.70
C GLN A 52 15.07 -14.64 9.14
N SER A 53 16.02 -15.02 8.30
CA SER A 53 16.71 -14.08 7.40
C SER A 53 15.63 -13.34 6.60
N VAL A 54 15.15 -12.24 7.15
CA VAL A 54 14.40 -11.23 6.42
C VAL A 54 15.39 -10.68 5.41
N SER A 55 15.39 -11.23 4.21
CA SER A 55 16.17 -10.69 3.11
C SER A 55 15.82 -9.21 3.02
N ALA A 56 16.79 -8.34 3.35
CA ALA A 56 16.58 -6.91 3.36
C ALA A 56 16.02 -6.50 2.00
N LEU A 57 14.88 -5.82 2.00
CA LEU A 57 14.26 -5.35 0.77
C LEU A 57 15.22 -4.39 0.06
N PRO A 58 15.41 -4.50 -1.27
CA PRO A 58 16.51 -3.85 -1.99
C PRO A 58 16.43 -2.32 -2.01
N TYR A 59 15.26 -1.74 -1.77
CA TYR A 59 15.07 -0.29 -1.85
C TYR A 59 14.66 0.29 -0.51
N ILE A 60 15.43 1.25 0.02
CA ILE A 60 15.02 2.08 1.15
C ILE A 60 13.93 3.03 0.66
N ILE A 61 12.80 3.09 1.35
CA ILE A 61 11.69 3.99 1.03
C ILE A 61 11.94 5.35 1.70
N THR A 62 12.57 6.27 0.96
CA THR A 62 12.72 7.66 1.39
C THR A 62 11.40 8.43 1.22
N PRO A 63 11.25 9.62 1.83
CA PRO A 63 10.07 10.47 1.62
C PRO A 63 9.78 10.76 0.15
N GLU A 64 10.81 11.01 -0.67
CA GLU A 64 10.67 11.30 -2.10
C GLU A 64 10.19 10.07 -2.87
N ARG A 65 10.72 8.88 -2.54
CA ARG A 65 10.26 7.62 -3.12
C ARG A 65 8.81 7.33 -2.71
N ARG A 66 8.45 7.62 -1.46
CA ARG A 66 7.07 7.51 -0.99
C ARG A 66 6.15 8.45 -1.75
N ALA A 67 6.55 9.69 -1.97
CA ALA A 67 5.78 10.66 -2.76
C ALA A 67 5.58 10.17 -4.21
N LEU A 68 6.62 9.66 -4.85
CA LEU A 68 6.54 9.06 -6.19
C LEU A 68 5.57 7.87 -6.22
N LEU A 69 5.70 6.94 -5.27
CA LEU A 69 4.82 5.78 -5.16
C LEU A 69 3.36 6.18 -4.98
N ASN A 70 3.10 7.17 -4.14
CA ASN A 70 1.74 7.70 -3.94
C ASN A 70 1.19 8.37 -5.20
N THR A 71 2.03 9.06 -5.97
CA THR A 71 1.64 9.64 -7.27
C THR A 71 1.23 8.56 -8.27
N ILE A 72 1.99 7.45 -8.33
CA ILE A 72 1.63 6.31 -9.20
C ILE A 72 0.30 5.69 -8.73
N ARG A 73 0.12 5.45 -7.43
CA ARG A 73 -1.13 4.94 -6.87
C ARG A 73 -2.32 5.84 -7.18
N PHE A 74 -2.11 7.16 -7.11
CA PHE A 74 -3.13 8.13 -7.50
C PHE A 74 -3.50 8.00 -8.98
N ALA A 75 -2.52 7.92 -9.87
CA ALA A 75 -2.71 7.75 -11.31
C ALA A 75 -3.42 6.43 -11.66
N GLU A 76 -3.13 5.35 -10.92
CA GLU A 76 -3.79 4.05 -11.06
C GLU A 76 -5.19 3.98 -10.41
N GLY A 77 -5.61 5.04 -9.70
CA GLY A 77 -6.90 5.10 -9.00
C GLY A 77 -6.97 4.21 -7.75
N THR A 78 -5.83 3.73 -7.26
CA THR A 78 -5.73 2.87 -6.07
C THR A 78 -5.39 3.65 -4.80
N TRP A 79 -5.07 4.94 -4.91
CA TRP A 79 -4.88 5.83 -3.77
C TRP A 79 -6.20 6.04 -3.02
N LYS A 80 -6.25 5.61 -1.77
CA LYS A 80 -7.41 5.75 -0.88
C LYS A 80 -6.99 6.51 0.38
N ASN A 81 -6.62 7.78 0.21
CA ASN A 81 -6.16 8.66 1.29
C ASN A 81 -5.03 8.06 2.14
N GLY A 82 -4.11 7.35 1.51
CA GLY A 82 -3.00 6.68 2.19
C GLY A 82 -3.33 5.32 2.82
N LEU A 83 -4.58 4.88 2.75
CA LEU A 83 -4.98 3.59 3.30
C LEU A 83 -4.39 2.42 2.51
N ASP A 84 -4.08 1.34 3.20
CA ASP A 84 -3.48 0.13 2.62
C ASP A 84 -4.42 -0.68 1.75
N ILE A 85 -5.73 -0.39 1.80
CA ILE A 85 -6.72 -1.10 0.99
C ILE A 85 -6.41 -1.04 -0.51
N GLY A 86 -5.74 0.02 -0.98
CA GLY A 86 -5.31 0.16 -2.36
C GLY A 86 -4.39 -0.96 -2.84
N TYR A 87 -3.61 -1.56 -1.95
CA TYR A 87 -2.74 -2.69 -2.27
C TYR A 87 -3.49 -3.98 -2.58
N ARG A 88 -4.77 -4.03 -2.24
CA ARG A 88 -5.65 -5.18 -2.48
C ARG A 88 -6.57 -5.02 -3.68
N VAL A 89 -6.54 -3.88 -4.34
CA VAL A 89 -7.45 -3.58 -5.46
C VAL A 89 -7.05 -4.40 -6.69
N MET A 90 -8.01 -5.11 -7.27
CA MET A 90 -7.91 -5.75 -8.59
C MET A 90 -8.50 -4.82 -9.65
N PHE A 91 -8.19 -5.08 -10.91
CA PHE A 91 -8.86 -4.42 -12.03
C PHE A 91 -10.40 -4.42 -11.83
N GLY A 92 -11.03 -3.27 -12.10
CA GLY A 92 -12.48 -3.12 -11.87
C GLY A 92 -12.88 -2.82 -10.42
N GLY A 93 -11.92 -2.66 -9.49
CA GLY A 93 -12.17 -2.17 -8.13
C GLY A 93 -12.48 -3.23 -7.09
N GLY A 94 -12.60 -4.50 -7.47
CA GLY A 94 -12.75 -5.60 -6.52
C GLY A 94 -11.49 -5.78 -5.65
N LEU A 95 -11.65 -6.40 -4.48
CA LEU A 95 -10.54 -6.64 -3.55
C LEU A 95 -10.12 -8.11 -3.56
N MET A 96 -8.82 -8.36 -3.57
CA MET A 96 -8.28 -9.71 -3.37
C MET A 96 -8.39 -10.14 -1.90
N GLY A 97 -8.67 -11.42 -1.67
CA GLY A 97 -8.79 -11.97 -0.32
C GLY A 97 -7.45 -12.15 0.39
N SER A 98 -6.41 -12.55 -0.35
CA SER A 98 -5.05 -12.76 0.16
C SER A 98 -4.03 -11.99 -0.67
N MET A 99 -2.92 -11.61 -0.03
CA MET A 99 -1.73 -11.02 -0.66
C MET A 99 -0.50 -11.94 -0.59
N ASP A 100 -0.70 -13.24 -0.43
CA ASP A 100 0.39 -14.22 -0.43
C ASP A 100 1.04 -14.34 -1.80
N ARG A 101 0.29 -14.01 -2.85
CA ARG A 101 0.74 -13.99 -4.23
C ARG A 101 -0.12 -13.07 -5.08
N HIS A 102 0.38 -12.68 -6.25
CA HIS A 102 -0.42 -12.01 -7.27
C HIS A 102 -1.65 -12.89 -7.61
N PRO A 103 -2.86 -12.33 -7.67
CA PRO A 103 -4.08 -13.14 -7.86
C PRO A 103 -4.15 -13.84 -9.22
N ASP A 104 -3.44 -13.32 -10.23
CA ASP A 104 -3.42 -13.85 -11.61
C ASP A 104 -4.82 -14.19 -12.14
N ARG A 105 -5.76 -13.30 -11.87
CA ARG A 105 -7.18 -13.48 -12.19
C ARG A 105 -7.62 -12.44 -13.20
N VAL A 106 -8.05 -12.87 -14.38
CA VAL A 106 -8.64 -11.99 -15.39
C VAL A 106 -10.03 -11.56 -14.94
N ILE A 107 -10.25 -10.26 -14.88
CA ILE A 107 -11.54 -9.63 -14.64
C ILE A 107 -12.04 -9.03 -15.96
N TYR A 108 -13.27 -9.34 -16.30
CA TYR A 108 -13.93 -8.86 -17.51
C TYR A 108 -14.84 -7.69 -17.17
N SER A 109 -14.77 -6.64 -17.94
CA SER A 109 -15.73 -5.54 -17.99
C SER A 109 -16.37 -5.49 -19.37
N SER A 110 -17.34 -4.59 -19.57
CA SER A 110 -18.04 -4.47 -20.85
C SER A 110 -17.12 -4.15 -22.04
N ARG A 111 -15.93 -3.58 -21.79
CA ARG A 111 -15.01 -3.09 -22.84
C ARG A 111 -13.61 -3.69 -22.77
N TYR A 112 -13.20 -4.16 -21.59
CA TYR A 112 -11.83 -4.59 -21.36
C TYR A 112 -11.78 -5.80 -20.44
N ALA A 113 -10.71 -6.58 -20.59
CA ALA A 113 -10.37 -7.64 -19.67
C ALA A 113 -8.94 -7.40 -19.18
N SER A 114 -8.70 -7.55 -17.88
CA SER A 114 -7.37 -7.37 -17.31
C SER A 114 -7.18 -8.23 -16.07
N ALA A 115 -5.95 -8.67 -15.86
CA ALA A 115 -5.51 -9.32 -14.62
C ALA A 115 -4.65 -8.37 -13.75
N ALA A 116 -4.73 -7.06 -13.99
CA ALA A 116 -4.00 -6.07 -13.21
C ALA A 116 -4.44 -6.09 -11.74
N ALA A 117 -3.49 -6.00 -10.82
CA ALA A 117 -3.76 -6.06 -9.39
C ALA A 117 -2.76 -5.25 -8.57
N GLY A 118 -3.21 -4.89 -7.36
CA GLY A 118 -2.43 -4.18 -6.36
C GLY A 118 -2.39 -2.68 -6.57
N ALA A 119 -1.64 -2.01 -5.71
CA ALA A 119 -1.54 -0.54 -5.66
C ALA A 119 -1.00 0.08 -6.96
N TYR A 120 -0.24 -0.67 -7.73
CA TYR A 120 0.42 -0.26 -8.98
C TYR A 120 -0.12 -1.00 -10.20
N GLN A 121 -1.23 -1.69 -10.07
CA GLN A 121 -1.92 -2.45 -11.12
C GLN A 121 -0.95 -3.34 -11.92
N PHE A 122 -0.14 -4.14 -11.21
CA PHE A 122 0.78 -5.07 -11.83
C PHE A 122 0.06 -6.12 -12.66
N MET A 123 0.53 -6.34 -13.89
CA MET A 123 0.15 -7.50 -14.68
C MET A 123 0.90 -8.75 -14.18
N PRO A 124 0.33 -9.96 -14.29
CA PRO A 124 0.97 -11.20 -13.82
C PRO A 124 2.40 -11.38 -14.32
N PHE A 125 2.63 -11.22 -15.63
CA PHE A 125 3.97 -11.36 -16.23
C PHE A 125 4.95 -10.30 -15.73
N THR A 126 4.47 -9.07 -15.46
CA THR A 126 5.29 -8.00 -14.89
C THR A 126 5.68 -8.35 -13.45
N TRP A 127 4.72 -8.88 -12.70
CA TRP A 127 4.98 -9.32 -11.33
C TRP A 127 5.98 -10.49 -11.27
N ASP A 128 5.87 -11.44 -12.18
CA ASP A 128 6.84 -12.54 -12.29
C ASP A 128 8.26 -12.05 -12.61
N LEU A 129 8.39 -11.03 -13.45
CA LEU A 129 9.67 -10.36 -13.67
C LEU A 129 10.22 -9.75 -12.39
N VAL A 130 9.39 -9.00 -11.64
CA VAL A 130 9.77 -8.40 -10.35
C VAL A 130 10.26 -9.47 -9.38
N LYS A 131 9.48 -10.53 -9.19
CA LYS A 131 9.84 -11.64 -8.28
C LYS A 131 11.20 -12.24 -8.62
N ARG A 132 11.43 -12.55 -9.88
CA ARG A 132 12.71 -13.13 -10.32
C ARG A 132 13.88 -12.18 -10.16
N SER A 133 13.66 -10.89 -10.42
CA SER A 133 14.75 -9.90 -10.37
C SER A 133 15.13 -9.51 -8.94
N LEU A 134 14.16 -9.43 -8.04
CA LEU A 134 14.37 -8.99 -6.65
C LEU A 134 14.46 -10.15 -5.65
N GLY A 135 14.14 -11.38 -6.05
CA GLY A 135 14.08 -12.52 -5.14
C GLY A 135 12.97 -12.43 -4.10
N VAL A 136 11.99 -11.56 -4.30
CA VAL A 136 10.92 -11.31 -3.31
C VAL A 136 9.80 -12.35 -3.40
N ARG A 137 9.10 -12.52 -2.27
CA ARG A 137 7.95 -13.43 -2.14
C ARG A 137 6.72 -12.65 -1.67
N GLY A 138 5.56 -13.21 -1.93
CA GLY A 138 4.28 -12.58 -1.54
C GLY A 138 3.85 -11.47 -2.52
N PHE A 139 2.82 -10.74 -2.13
CA PHE A 139 2.25 -9.60 -2.86
C PHE A 139 1.78 -8.51 -1.88
N GLY A 140 2.38 -8.44 -0.70
CA GLY A 140 2.06 -7.44 0.33
C GLY A 140 2.46 -6.01 -0.04
N PRO A 141 2.04 -5.01 0.73
CA PRO A 141 2.30 -3.60 0.46
C PRO A 141 3.77 -3.29 0.23
N GLU A 142 4.63 -3.73 1.13
CA GLU A 142 6.07 -3.48 1.07
C GLU A 142 6.70 -4.08 -0.19
N VAL A 143 6.31 -5.32 -0.53
CA VAL A 143 6.84 -6.02 -1.70
C VAL A 143 6.35 -5.36 -3.00
N GLN A 144 5.12 -4.87 -3.03
CA GLN A 144 4.59 -4.10 -4.16
C GLN A 144 5.34 -2.79 -4.34
N ASP A 145 5.64 -2.06 -3.26
CA ASP A 145 6.46 -0.84 -3.30
C ASP A 145 7.84 -1.10 -3.92
N GLN A 146 8.50 -2.19 -3.51
CA GLN A 146 9.78 -2.61 -4.07
C GLN A 146 9.69 -2.89 -5.57
N GLY A 147 8.63 -3.60 -5.98
CA GLY A 147 8.37 -3.90 -7.38
C GLY A 147 8.16 -2.65 -8.23
N ALA A 148 7.43 -1.67 -7.71
CA ALA A 148 7.20 -0.40 -8.39
C ALA A 148 8.51 0.39 -8.56
N LEU A 149 9.34 0.49 -7.53
CA LEU A 149 10.64 1.15 -7.60
C LEU A 149 11.59 0.45 -8.59
N PHE A 150 11.61 -0.87 -8.60
CA PHE A 150 12.39 -1.65 -9.57
C PHE A 150 12.00 -1.29 -11.01
N LEU A 151 10.71 -1.24 -11.31
CA LEU A 151 10.23 -0.92 -12.66
C LEU A 151 10.54 0.53 -13.05
N VAL A 152 10.44 1.47 -12.10
CA VAL A 152 10.83 2.88 -12.33
C VAL A 152 12.32 2.98 -12.67
N GLN A 153 13.19 2.30 -11.92
CA GLN A 153 14.63 2.31 -12.19
C GLN A 153 14.96 1.68 -13.53
N ARG A 154 14.33 0.55 -13.85
CA ARG A 154 14.56 -0.14 -15.12
C ARG A 154 14.19 0.71 -16.35
N ARG A 155 13.27 1.66 -16.21
CA ARG A 155 12.90 2.59 -17.31
C ARG A 155 13.91 3.72 -17.52
N LYS A 156 14.79 3.97 -16.54
CA LYS A 156 15.82 5.01 -16.63
C LYS A 156 17.15 4.49 -17.17
N ALA A 157 17.30 3.19 -17.19
CA ALA A 157 18.48 2.49 -17.75
C ALA A 157 18.25 2.19 -19.23
#